data_5626affc49d9ac421d3b993f352fabe4
#
_entry.id   5626affc49d9ac421d3b993f352fabe4
#
_cell.length_a   1.000
_cell.length_b   1.000
_cell.length_c   1.000
_cell.angle_alpha   90.00
_cell.angle_beta   90.00
_cell.angle_gamma   90.00
#
_symmetry.space_group_name_H-M   'P 1'
#
loop_
_entity.id
_entity.type
_entity.pdbx_description
1 polymer ?
#
loop_
_entity_poly.entity_id
_entity_poly.type
_entity_poly.pdbx_seq_one_letter_code
_entity_poly.pdbx_strand_id
1 'polypeptide(L)'
;FNGKVMVRQDAQKTNAFQQNNTILLSNDAIMNTKPQLEIFADDVKCSHGATIGKLNDEAKFYLKSRGIGEDAATAILIHAFASDVITSIKIPALRDYLEEIITKRFNQ
;
A
#
# COMPACT_ATOMS: atom_id res chain seq x y z
N PHE A 1 1.61 -8.41 -8.61
CA PHE A 1 0.74 -8.88 -7.51
C PHE A 1 -0.36 -9.78 -8.07
N ASN A 2 -0.55 -10.93 -7.44
CA ASN A 2 -1.64 -11.85 -7.76
C ASN A 2 -2.24 -12.31 -6.42
N GLY A 3 -3.41 -11.79 -6.08
CA GLY A 3 -4.10 -12.06 -4.83
C GLY A 3 -5.50 -12.61 -5.08
N LYS A 4 -5.83 -13.74 -4.46
CA LYS A 4 -7.15 -14.36 -4.56
C LYS A 4 -7.78 -14.48 -3.17
N VAL A 5 -9.00 -13.97 -3.03
CA VAL A 5 -9.87 -14.20 -1.89
C VAL A 5 -10.96 -15.20 -2.32
N MET A 6 -10.98 -16.35 -1.66
CA MET A 6 -12.01 -17.38 -1.88
C MET A 6 -12.97 -17.39 -0.70
N VAL A 7 -14.25 -17.21 -0.98
CA VAL A 7 -15.33 -17.28 0.01
C VAL A 7 -16.16 -18.53 -0.28
N ARG A 8 -16.03 -19.53 0.57
CA ARG A 8 -16.76 -20.81 0.43
C ARG A 8 -18.24 -20.64 0.75
N GLN A 9 -19.06 -21.55 0.29
CA GLN A 9 -20.51 -21.47 0.45
C GLN A 9 -20.98 -21.43 1.92
N ASP A 10 -20.26 -22.08 2.81
CA ASP A 10 -20.52 -22.09 4.25
C ASP A 10 -20.02 -20.84 4.98
N ALA A 11 -19.19 -20.01 4.33
CA ALA A 11 -18.66 -18.78 4.89
C ALA A 11 -19.62 -17.59 4.70
N GLN A 12 -20.86 -17.73 5.13
CA GLN A 12 -21.84 -16.66 5.07
C GLN A 12 -21.47 -15.49 5.99
N LYS A 13 -21.95 -14.28 5.64
CA LYS A 13 -21.66 -13.02 6.34
C LYS A 13 -20.18 -12.60 6.34
N THR A 14 -19.38 -13.19 5.45
CA THR A 14 -18.01 -12.75 5.26
C THR A 14 -17.98 -11.28 4.83
N ASN A 15 -17.14 -10.49 5.49
CA ASN A 15 -16.80 -9.14 5.10
C ASN A 15 -15.30 -9.09 4.77
N ALA A 16 -14.98 -9.11 3.48
CA ALA A 16 -13.60 -9.16 2.99
C ALA A 16 -13.30 -8.01 2.03
N PHE A 17 -12.20 -7.35 2.28
CA PHE A 17 -11.70 -6.27 1.44
C PHE A 17 -10.23 -6.53 1.08
N GLN A 18 -9.92 -6.54 -0.23
CA GLN A 18 -8.57 -6.68 -0.74
C GLN A 18 -8.17 -5.41 -1.48
N GLN A 19 -7.10 -4.78 -1.05
CA GLN A 19 -6.56 -3.60 -1.71
C GLN A 19 -5.08 -3.79 -2.03
N ASN A 20 -4.69 -3.50 -3.27
CA ASN A 20 -3.30 -3.39 -3.67
C ASN A 20 -3.00 -1.97 -4.14
N ASN A 21 -2.24 -1.23 -3.36
CA ASN A 21 -1.76 0.09 -3.73
C ASN A 21 -0.27 0.00 -4.04
N THR A 22 0.14 0.47 -5.20
CA THR A 22 1.52 0.41 -5.68
C THR A 22 2.00 1.79 -6.11
N ILE A 23 3.20 2.17 -5.67
CA ILE A 23 3.92 3.34 -6.19
C ILE A 23 5.14 2.84 -6.96
N LEU A 24 5.28 3.30 -8.19
CA LEU A 24 6.46 3.06 -9.02
C LEU A 24 7.51 4.15 -8.71
N LEU A 25 8.70 3.73 -8.32
CA LEU A 25 9.80 4.62 -7.93
C LEU A 25 10.78 4.92 -9.06
N SER A 26 10.63 4.27 -10.21
CA SER A 26 11.40 4.56 -11.42
C SER A 26 10.51 4.54 -12.65
N ASN A 27 10.99 5.14 -13.74
CA ASN A 27 10.25 5.17 -15.01
C ASN A 27 10.21 3.80 -15.71
N ASP A 28 11.17 2.94 -15.41
CA ASP A 28 11.28 1.59 -15.99
C ASP A 28 10.57 0.53 -15.14
N ALA A 29 10.07 0.91 -13.95
CA ALA A 29 9.35 0.00 -13.10
C ALA A 29 7.98 -0.34 -13.68
N ILE A 30 7.65 -1.63 -13.67
CA ILE A 30 6.35 -2.14 -14.13
C ILE A 30 5.71 -2.96 -13.02
N MET A 31 4.44 -2.72 -12.77
CA MET A 31 3.63 -3.51 -11.85
C MET A 31 2.46 -4.14 -12.58
N ASN A 32 2.38 -5.48 -12.54
CA ASN A 32 1.19 -6.21 -12.96
C ASN A 32 0.39 -6.61 -11.72
N THR A 33 -0.86 -6.20 -11.64
CA THR A 33 -1.74 -6.51 -10.51
C THR A 33 -2.99 -7.23 -10.98
N LYS A 34 -3.31 -8.34 -10.31
CA LYS A 34 -4.47 -9.19 -10.61
C LYS A 34 -5.16 -9.60 -9.31
N PRO A 35 -5.96 -8.71 -8.70
CA PRO A 35 -6.82 -9.10 -7.60
C PRO A 35 -8.00 -9.94 -8.12
N GLN A 36 -8.35 -11.02 -7.41
CA GLN A 36 -9.44 -11.92 -7.77
C GLN A 36 -10.34 -12.20 -6.57
N LEU A 37 -11.64 -12.31 -6.83
CA LEU A 37 -12.64 -12.78 -5.88
C LEU A 37 -13.32 -14.02 -6.46
N GLU A 38 -13.35 -15.11 -5.67
CA GLU A 38 -14.16 -16.31 -5.95
C GLU A 38 -15.16 -16.46 -4.83
N ILE A 39 -16.42 -16.10 -5.07
CA ILE A 39 -17.45 -16.02 -4.04
C ILE A 39 -18.51 -17.05 -4.35
N PHE A 40 -18.69 -18.02 -3.43
CA PHE A 40 -19.69 -19.09 -3.50
C PHE A 40 -20.81 -18.92 -2.46
N ALA A 41 -20.66 -17.98 -1.51
CA ALA A 41 -21.67 -17.62 -0.52
C ALA A 41 -22.55 -16.48 -1.01
N ASP A 42 -23.81 -16.43 -0.57
CA ASP A 42 -24.83 -15.49 -1.05
C ASP A 42 -24.91 -14.22 -0.20
N ASP A 43 -24.73 -14.34 1.12
CA ASP A 43 -24.83 -13.23 2.08
C ASP A 43 -23.44 -12.77 2.52
N VAL A 44 -22.79 -11.96 1.66
CA VAL A 44 -21.43 -11.47 1.90
C VAL A 44 -21.25 -10.04 1.42
N LYS A 45 -20.22 -9.37 1.96
CA LYS A 45 -19.71 -8.07 1.50
C LYS A 45 -18.24 -8.25 1.13
N CYS A 46 -17.97 -8.40 -0.16
CA CYS A 46 -16.62 -8.60 -0.66
C CYS A 46 -16.30 -7.58 -1.75
N SER A 47 -15.12 -7.02 -1.67
CA SER A 47 -14.62 -6.09 -2.69
C SER A 47 -13.12 -6.19 -2.87
N HIS A 48 -12.64 -5.77 -4.02
CA HIS A 48 -11.23 -5.61 -4.29
C HIS A 48 -10.95 -4.32 -5.04
N GLY A 49 -9.72 -3.83 -4.92
CA GLY A 49 -9.23 -2.69 -5.66
C GLY A 49 -7.74 -2.82 -5.93
N ALA A 50 -7.28 -2.10 -6.95
CA ALA A 50 -5.85 -1.96 -7.22
C ALA A 50 -5.57 -0.58 -7.78
N THR A 51 -4.49 0.02 -7.33
CA THR A 51 -3.97 1.28 -7.87
C THR A 51 -2.49 1.14 -8.20
N ILE A 52 -2.09 1.74 -9.30
CA ILE A 52 -0.69 1.86 -9.69
C ILE A 52 -0.45 3.32 -10.03
N GLY A 53 0.49 3.93 -9.34
CA GLY A 53 0.80 5.34 -9.49
C GLY A 53 2.28 5.65 -9.33
N LYS A 54 2.61 6.92 -9.39
CA LYS A 54 3.93 7.48 -9.05
C LYS A 54 3.78 8.38 -7.83
N LEU A 55 4.88 8.77 -7.24
CA LEU A 55 4.89 9.80 -6.21
C LEU A 55 4.28 11.10 -6.75
N ASN A 56 3.55 11.80 -5.90
CA ASN A 56 2.91 13.06 -6.26
C ASN A 56 3.96 14.16 -6.45
N ASP A 57 4.12 14.61 -7.68
CA ASP A 57 5.11 15.63 -8.05
C ASP A 57 4.81 17.00 -7.42
N GLU A 58 3.54 17.35 -7.23
CA GLU A 58 3.15 18.60 -6.56
C GLU A 58 3.52 18.57 -5.07
N ALA A 59 3.24 17.45 -4.39
CA ALA A 59 3.64 17.27 -3.00
C ALA A 59 5.16 17.30 -2.85
N LYS A 60 5.88 16.66 -3.76
CA LYS A 60 7.36 16.70 -3.79
C LYS A 60 7.88 18.12 -4.01
N PHE A 61 7.31 18.84 -4.97
CA PHE A 61 7.64 20.24 -5.22
C PHE A 61 7.38 21.11 -3.99
N TYR A 62 6.25 20.93 -3.33
CA TYR A 62 5.92 21.67 -2.10
C TYR A 62 6.96 21.44 -1.00
N LEU A 63 7.35 20.20 -0.72
CA LEU A 63 8.39 19.90 0.27
C LEU A 63 9.72 20.56 -0.10
N LYS A 64 10.13 20.52 -1.37
CA LYS A 64 11.33 21.16 -1.87
C LYS A 64 11.28 22.69 -1.73
N SER A 65 10.15 23.31 -1.97
CA SER A 65 9.97 24.76 -1.79
C SER A 65 10.10 25.21 -0.33
N ARG A 66 9.97 24.28 0.62
CA ARG A 66 10.18 24.49 2.05
C ARG A 66 11.62 24.18 2.51
N GLY A 67 12.53 23.94 1.57
CA GLY A 67 13.95 23.69 1.85
C GLY A 67 14.29 22.24 2.16
N ILE A 68 13.35 21.28 1.92
CA ILE A 68 13.62 19.86 2.08
C ILE A 68 14.30 19.35 0.81
N GLY A 69 15.45 18.68 0.95
CA GLY A 69 16.18 18.12 -0.20
C GLY A 69 15.37 17.05 -0.94
N GLU A 70 15.75 16.78 -2.18
CA GLU A 70 15.06 15.86 -3.10
C GLU A 70 14.86 14.47 -2.49
N ASP A 71 15.94 13.88 -1.94
CA ASP A 71 15.91 12.52 -1.38
C ASP A 71 15.06 12.46 -0.10
N ALA A 72 15.20 13.46 0.77
CA ALA A 72 14.40 13.56 1.98
C ALA A 72 12.90 13.76 1.66
N ALA A 73 12.55 14.58 0.66
CA ALA A 73 11.18 14.76 0.21
C ALA A 73 10.59 13.43 -0.33
N THR A 74 11.37 12.70 -1.10
CA THR A 74 11.00 11.37 -1.62
C THR A 74 10.78 10.39 -0.48
N ALA A 75 11.70 10.32 0.49
CA ALA A 75 11.57 9.46 1.67
C ALA A 75 10.31 9.76 2.49
N ILE A 76 10.00 11.04 2.71
CA ILE A 76 8.78 11.47 3.42
C ILE A 76 7.52 10.97 2.71
N LEU A 77 7.45 11.11 1.39
CA LEU A 77 6.27 10.68 0.62
C LEU A 77 6.11 9.15 0.61
N ILE A 78 7.22 8.41 0.51
CA ILE A 78 7.20 6.95 0.60
C ILE A 78 6.75 6.49 1.99
N HIS A 79 7.26 7.13 3.04
CA HIS A 79 6.87 6.83 4.41
C HIS A 79 5.38 7.11 4.63
N ALA A 80 4.87 8.25 4.16
CA ALA A 80 3.46 8.60 4.24
C ALA A 80 2.57 7.53 3.55
N PHE A 81 2.97 7.08 2.35
CA PHE A 81 2.24 6.02 1.64
C PHE A 81 2.23 4.69 2.40
N ALA A 82 3.35 4.29 2.99
CA ALA A 82 3.46 3.05 3.75
C ALA A 82 2.71 3.11 5.09
N SER A 83 2.59 4.30 5.68
CA SER A 83 1.96 4.52 6.99
C SER A 83 0.52 4.04 7.05
N ASP A 84 -0.25 4.14 5.98
CA ASP A 84 -1.64 3.69 5.93
C ASP A 84 -1.78 2.19 6.25
N VAL A 85 -0.81 1.38 5.79
CA VAL A 85 -0.79 -0.06 6.07
C VAL A 85 -0.16 -0.33 7.43
N ILE A 86 0.97 0.30 7.73
CA ILE A 86 1.72 0.04 8.97
C ILE A 86 0.90 0.39 10.22
N THR A 87 0.19 1.52 10.19
CA THR A 87 -0.64 1.95 11.34
C THR A 87 -1.82 1.03 11.60
N SER A 88 -2.27 0.27 10.60
CA SER A 88 -3.34 -0.72 10.75
C SER A 88 -2.90 -1.98 11.52
N ILE A 89 -1.60 -2.23 11.62
CA ILE A 89 -1.03 -3.39 12.31
C ILE A 89 -1.18 -3.22 13.83
N LYS A 90 -1.85 -4.18 14.48
CA LYS A 90 -2.13 -4.14 15.91
C LYS A 90 -0.97 -4.59 16.82
N ILE A 91 0.10 -5.10 16.22
CA ILE A 91 1.29 -5.61 16.96
C ILE A 91 2.36 -4.51 16.95
N PRO A 92 2.62 -3.83 18.10
CA PRO A 92 3.57 -2.70 18.13
C PRO A 92 4.97 -3.06 17.66
N ALA A 93 5.53 -4.17 18.14
CA ALA A 93 6.86 -4.61 17.75
C ALA A 93 7.03 -4.84 16.22
N LEU A 94 5.95 -5.27 15.55
CA LEU A 94 5.98 -5.44 14.10
C LEU A 94 5.91 -4.08 13.39
N ARG A 95 5.12 -3.14 13.88
CA ARG A 95 5.09 -1.77 13.34
C ARG A 95 6.47 -1.12 13.43
N ASP A 96 7.06 -1.14 14.61
CA ASP A 96 8.37 -0.53 14.87
C ASP A 96 9.44 -1.13 13.95
N TYR A 97 9.42 -2.43 13.77
CA TYR A 97 10.33 -3.14 12.87
C TYR A 97 10.14 -2.72 11.39
N LEU A 98 8.89 -2.59 10.93
CA LEU A 98 8.61 -2.17 9.55
C LEU A 98 8.98 -0.70 9.31
N GLU A 99 8.71 0.17 10.28
CA GLU A 99 9.11 1.58 10.21
C GLU A 99 10.64 1.72 10.15
N GLU A 100 11.37 0.92 10.92
CA GLU A 100 12.84 0.89 10.87
C GLU A 100 13.36 0.45 9.50
N ILE A 101 12.76 -0.60 8.91
CA ILE A 101 13.14 -1.07 7.56
C ILE A 101 12.94 0.04 6.51
N ILE A 102 11.79 0.71 6.53
CA ILE A 102 11.48 1.76 5.57
C ILE A 102 12.43 2.94 5.75
N THR A 103 12.63 3.36 6.99
CA THR A 103 13.56 4.45 7.32
C THR A 103 14.96 4.16 6.84
N LYS A 104 15.49 2.97 7.11
CA LYS A 104 16.84 2.57 6.66
C LYS A 104 16.97 2.51 5.15
N ARG A 105 15.90 2.14 4.45
CA ARG A 105 15.97 2.00 2.99
C ARG A 105 15.91 3.32 2.25
N PHE A 106 15.21 4.32 2.76
CA PHE A 106 14.89 5.55 2.03
C PHE A 106 15.48 6.83 2.62
N ASN A 107 16.12 6.78 3.79
CA ASN A 107 16.86 7.89 4.40
C ASN A 107 18.40 7.76 4.22
N GLN A 108 18.83 7.14 3.12
CA GLN A 108 20.28 7.09 2.79
C GLN A 108 20.71 8.33 2.02
#